data_e01a0fd5c50c82e866d9c73ca3580199
#
_entry.id   e01a0fd5c50c82e866d9c73ca3580199
#
_cell.length_a   1.000
_cell.length_b   1.000
_cell.length_c   1.000
_cell.angle_alpha   90.00
_cell.angle_beta   90.00
_cell.angle_gamma   90.00
#
_symmetry.space_group_name_H-M   'P 1'
#
loop_
_entity.id
_entity.type
_entity.pdbx_description
1 polymer ?
#
loop_
_entity_poly.entity_id
_entity_poly.type
_entity_poly.pdbx_seq_one_letter_code
_entity_poly.pdbx_strand_id
1 'polypeptide(L)'
;MLVSRLAVGQSQPMSQRQIPPSMDPAAVARIDERLTAIRRDETVAIPLAIESGSRAWGFPSPDSDYDCRFIFVRPTEHYLSPWSRRDVIETPLSGELDVNGWDLRKALKLLLKGNAVIIEWLTSPITYDCDRQFRAEFLTLARRVADRALIARHYLHLGERQRRSYFSDARAVPRKKIFYALRPAAALRWLRLHPGETVAPMNFPQLLAQCSPPTEVSDIASRLMDRKAVTRELGSEPLPAPIAAFIDAEFEQARASMIEAGPASTGAREEAEAFFLSVFQRLAPRQSK
;
A
#
# COMPACT_ATOMS: atom_id res chain seq x y z
N MET A 1 26.24 -50.94 -5.52
CA MET A 1 26.34 -49.62 -4.82
C MET A 1 25.14 -48.80 -5.21
N LEU A 2 24.11 -48.76 -4.33
CA LEU A 2 22.94 -47.88 -4.50
C LEU A 2 23.27 -46.52 -3.92
N VAL A 3 23.28 -45.51 -4.78
CA VAL A 3 23.38 -44.09 -4.34
C VAL A 3 21.98 -43.57 -4.03
N SER A 4 21.69 -43.48 -2.74
CA SER A 4 20.46 -42.89 -2.22
C SER A 4 20.43 -41.37 -2.56
N ARG A 5 19.48 -40.98 -3.40
CA ARG A 5 19.16 -39.55 -3.61
C ARG A 5 18.40 -39.04 -2.40
N LEU A 6 19.06 -38.29 -1.56
CA LEU A 6 18.44 -37.48 -0.54
C LEU A 6 17.56 -36.44 -1.24
N ALA A 7 16.24 -36.56 -1.08
CA ALA A 7 15.29 -35.51 -1.44
C ALA A 7 15.54 -34.33 -0.49
N VAL A 8 16.05 -33.24 -1.04
CA VAL A 8 16.09 -31.93 -0.35
C VAL A 8 14.64 -31.50 -0.19
N GLY A 9 14.12 -31.63 1.00
CA GLY A 9 12.81 -31.12 1.37
C GLY A 9 12.78 -29.61 1.15
N GLN A 10 11.96 -29.16 0.21
CA GLN A 10 11.64 -27.75 0.07
C GLN A 10 10.89 -27.35 1.35
N SER A 11 11.57 -26.64 2.25
CA SER A 11 10.92 -25.95 3.36
C SER A 11 9.93 -24.95 2.76
N GLN A 12 8.65 -25.16 2.98
CA GLN A 12 7.62 -24.17 2.61
C GLN A 12 7.98 -22.85 3.28
N PRO A 13 7.96 -21.72 2.53
CA PRO A 13 8.19 -20.40 3.14
C PRO A 13 7.18 -20.21 4.26
N MET A 14 7.66 -19.82 5.45
CA MET A 14 6.80 -19.60 6.60
C MET A 14 5.88 -18.40 6.30
N SER A 15 4.61 -18.67 5.98
CA SER A 15 3.58 -17.65 5.77
C SER A 15 3.38 -16.87 7.08
N GLN A 16 3.34 -15.55 6.95
CA GLN A 16 2.99 -14.68 8.07
C GLN A 16 1.60 -14.10 7.82
N ARG A 17 0.67 -14.43 8.72
CA ARG A 17 -0.67 -13.88 8.75
C ARG A 17 -0.79 -12.94 9.95
N GLN A 18 -1.39 -11.77 9.74
CA GLN A 18 -1.61 -10.78 10.80
C GLN A 18 -2.97 -10.12 10.60
N ILE A 19 -3.99 -10.70 11.23
CA ILE A 19 -5.38 -10.26 11.15
C ILE A 19 -5.82 -9.77 12.53
N PRO A 20 -6.21 -8.50 12.68
CA PRO A 20 -6.75 -7.99 13.94
C PRO A 20 -8.06 -8.71 14.33
N PRO A 21 -8.31 -8.97 15.62
CA PRO A 21 -9.55 -9.58 16.08
C PRO A 21 -10.82 -8.77 15.75
N SER A 22 -10.66 -7.49 15.42
CA SER A 22 -11.76 -6.61 15.02
C SER A 22 -12.27 -6.83 13.59
N MET A 23 -11.57 -7.66 12.78
CA MET A 23 -12.04 -8.01 11.44
C MET A 23 -13.04 -9.17 11.51
N ASP A 24 -14.12 -9.08 10.71
CA ASP A 24 -15.09 -10.15 10.60
C ASP A 24 -14.46 -11.44 10.05
N PRO A 25 -14.46 -12.56 10.80
CA PRO A 25 -13.88 -13.81 10.33
C PRO A 25 -14.52 -14.33 9.04
N ALA A 26 -15.81 -14.06 8.81
CA ALA A 26 -16.51 -14.50 7.60
C ALA A 26 -16.03 -13.70 6.37
N ALA A 27 -15.80 -12.38 6.51
CA ALA A 27 -15.24 -11.57 5.44
C ALA A 27 -13.79 -12.01 5.12
N VAL A 28 -13.00 -12.29 6.16
CA VAL A 28 -11.62 -12.78 6.00
C VAL A 28 -11.60 -14.14 5.29
N ALA A 29 -12.49 -15.08 5.65
CA ALA A 29 -12.59 -16.37 4.97
C ALA A 29 -12.94 -16.23 3.48
N ARG A 30 -13.87 -15.32 3.13
CA ARG A 30 -14.20 -15.02 1.72
C ARG A 30 -13.01 -14.43 0.94
N ILE A 31 -12.17 -13.62 1.59
CA ILE A 31 -10.93 -13.11 0.96
C ILE A 31 -9.96 -14.27 0.70
N ASP A 32 -9.78 -15.19 1.67
CA ASP A 32 -8.92 -16.36 1.52
C ASP A 32 -9.37 -17.27 0.36
N GLU A 33 -10.68 -17.52 0.27
CA GLU A 33 -11.28 -18.26 -0.84
C GLU A 33 -11.01 -17.56 -2.19
N ARG A 34 -11.18 -16.24 -2.24
CA ARG A 34 -10.92 -15.45 -3.45
C ARG A 34 -9.45 -15.50 -3.84
N LEU A 35 -8.51 -15.32 -2.90
CA LEU A 35 -7.08 -15.43 -3.17
C LEU A 35 -6.68 -16.83 -3.65
N THR A 36 -7.32 -17.87 -3.09
CA THR A 36 -7.12 -19.26 -3.51
C THR A 36 -7.61 -19.51 -4.93
N ALA A 37 -8.80 -18.99 -5.27
CA ALA A 37 -9.35 -19.06 -6.63
C ALA A 37 -8.44 -18.33 -7.63
N ILE A 38 -7.97 -17.13 -7.31
CA ILE A 38 -7.05 -16.35 -8.15
C ILE A 38 -5.76 -17.12 -8.42
N ARG A 39 -5.15 -17.73 -7.39
CA ARG A 39 -3.93 -18.55 -7.59
C ARG A 39 -4.13 -19.67 -8.59
N ARG A 40 -5.27 -20.36 -8.49
CA ARG A 40 -5.62 -21.48 -9.38
C ARG A 40 -5.96 -20.98 -10.79
N ASP A 41 -6.91 -20.07 -10.90
CA ASP A 41 -7.54 -19.68 -12.17
C ASP A 41 -6.60 -18.84 -13.05
N GLU A 42 -5.77 -17.99 -12.42
CA GLU A 42 -4.77 -17.15 -13.09
C GLU A 42 -3.38 -17.80 -13.15
N THR A 43 -3.20 -18.96 -12.53
CA THR A 43 -1.90 -19.67 -12.42
C THR A 43 -0.81 -18.73 -11.93
N VAL A 44 -1.02 -18.09 -10.76
CA VAL A 44 -0.08 -17.12 -10.18
C VAL A 44 0.37 -17.52 -8.79
N ALA A 45 1.60 -17.16 -8.43
CA ALA A 45 2.02 -17.09 -7.03
C ALA A 45 1.63 -15.71 -6.45
N ILE A 46 1.16 -15.68 -5.21
CA ILE A 46 0.84 -14.45 -4.48
C ILE A 46 1.73 -14.39 -3.24
N PRO A 47 2.91 -13.75 -3.34
CA PRO A 47 3.83 -13.67 -2.19
C PRO A 47 3.42 -12.63 -1.14
N LEU A 48 2.50 -11.72 -1.45
CA LEU A 48 2.00 -10.73 -0.51
C LEU A 48 0.54 -10.43 -0.80
N ALA A 49 -0.31 -10.60 0.22
CA ALA A 49 -1.69 -10.15 0.23
C ALA A 49 -1.98 -9.41 1.54
N ILE A 50 -2.43 -8.17 1.43
CA ILE A 50 -2.60 -7.25 2.56
C ILE A 50 -3.97 -6.58 2.52
N GLU A 51 -4.36 -6.03 3.65
CA GLU A 51 -5.44 -5.05 3.70
C GLU A 51 -4.91 -3.66 3.36
N SER A 52 -5.70 -2.90 2.63
CA SER A 52 -5.46 -1.50 2.30
C SER A 52 -6.61 -0.64 2.87
N GLY A 53 -6.73 0.59 2.39
CA GLY A 53 -7.85 1.47 2.77
C GLY A 53 -7.94 1.78 4.26
N SER A 54 -9.15 2.08 4.73
CA SER A 54 -9.38 2.63 6.07
C SER A 54 -9.05 1.67 7.20
N ARG A 55 -9.16 0.35 6.99
CA ARG A 55 -8.82 -0.67 8.00
C ARG A 55 -7.32 -0.69 8.27
N ALA A 56 -6.51 -0.74 7.22
CA ALA A 56 -5.06 -0.71 7.34
C ALA A 56 -4.55 0.68 7.77
N TRP A 57 -5.26 1.74 7.40
CA TRP A 57 -4.93 3.08 7.87
C TRP A 57 -5.23 3.29 9.36
N GLY A 58 -5.99 2.39 10.01
CA GLY A 58 -6.23 2.41 11.44
C GLY A 58 -7.43 3.26 11.89
N PHE A 59 -8.35 3.60 10.97
CA PHE A 59 -9.58 4.33 11.28
C PHE A 59 -10.80 3.81 10.48
N PRO A 60 -11.10 2.49 10.55
CA PRO A 60 -12.29 1.96 9.88
C PRO A 60 -13.57 2.54 10.49
N SER A 61 -14.65 2.53 9.71
CA SER A 61 -16.03 2.64 10.18
C SER A 61 -16.69 1.24 10.16
N PRO A 62 -17.83 1.04 10.84
CA PRO A 62 -18.51 -0.25 10.84
C PRO A 62 -18.90 -0.74 9.44
N ASP A 63 -19.07 0.18 8.49
CA ASP A 63 -19.41 -0.04 7.08
C ASP A 63 -18.20 0.11 6.13
N SER A 64 -16.97 0.09 6.64
CA SER A 64 -15.78 0.15 5.78
C SER A 64 -15.63 -1.12 4.97
N ASP A 65 -15.34 -0.97 3.68
CA ASP A 65 -15.01 -2.08 2.79
C ASP A 65 -13.76 -2.83 3.26
N TYR A 66 -13.58 -4.02 2.73
CA TYR A 66 -12.37 -4.82 2.82
C TYR A 66 -11.58 -4.65 1.52
N ASP A 67 -10.50 -3.89 1.60
CA ASP A 67 -9.64 -3.52 0.47
C ASP A 67 -8.44 -4.47 0.36
N CYS A 68 -8.67 -5.73 -0.03
CA CYS A 68 -7.56 -6.67 -0.20
C CYS A 68 -6.73 -6.30 -1.43
N ARG A 69 -5.44 -6.12 -1.23
CA ARG A 69 -4.47 -5.85 -2.29
C ARG A 69 -3.37 -6.89 -2.26
N PHE A 70 -2.93 -7.34 -3.44
CA PHE A 70 -1.91 -8.37 -3.51
C PHE A 70 -0.91 -8.12 -4.63
N ILE A 71 0.30 -8.66 -4.45
CA ILE A 71 1.34 -8.73 -5.48
C ILE A 71 1.37 -10.16 -5.99
N PHE A 72 1.45 -10.33 -7.31
CA PHE A 72 1.50 -11.64 -7.93
C PHE A 72 2.67 -11.80 -8.90
N VAL A 73 3.09 -13.05 -9.07
CA VAL A 73 4.10 -13.49 -10.04
C VAL A 73 3.48 -14.51 -10.97
N ARG A 74 3.61 -14.30 -12.27
CA ARG A 74 3.10 -15.21 -13.32
C ARG A 74 4.13 -16.26 -13.73
N PRO A 75 3.72 -17.30 -14.48
CA PRO A 75 4.64 -18.24 -15.09
C PRO A 75 5.59 -17.59 -16.10
N THR A 76 6.68 -18.28 -16.43
CA THR A 76 7.75 -17.81 -17.34
C THR A 76 7.21 -17.35 -18.70
N GLU A 77 6.31 -18.13 -19.28
CA GLU A 77 5.75 -17.90 -20.62
C GLU A 77 5.02 -16.57 -20.71
N HIS A 78 4.47 -16.09 -19.59
CA HIS A 78 3.81 -14.78 -19.52
C HIS A 78 4.82 -13.64 -19.73
N TYR A 79 5.99 -13.74 -19.11
CA TYR A 79 7.02 -12.70 -19.18
C TYR A 79 7.85 -12.73 -20.47
N LEU A 80 7.95 -13.90 -21.11
CA LEU A 80 8.65 -14.09 -22.39
C LEU A 80 7.76 -13.85 -23.62
N SER A 81 6.44 -13.64 -23.42
CA SER A 81 5.53 -13.34 -24.53
C SER A 81 5.92 -12.03 -25.22
N PRO A 82 5.98 -11.97 -26.56
CA PRO A 82 6.22 -10.73 -27.29
C PRO A 82 5.05 -9.73 -27.17
N TRP A 83 3.87 -10.22 -26.75
CA TRP A 83 2.68 -9.40 -26.57
C TRP A 83 2.57 -8.92 -25.12
N SER A 84 2.36 -7.62 -24.93
CA SER A 84 2.08 -7.06 -23.61
C SER A 84 0.79 -7.65 -23.05
N ARG A 85 0.86 -8.24 -21.85
CA ARG A 85 -0.29 -8.78 -21.15
C ARG A 85 -0.67 -7.87 -19.98
N ARG A 86 -1.91 -8.01 -19.50
CA ARG A 86 -2.44 -7.23 -18.39
C ARG A 86 -1.60 -7.46 -17.13
N ASP A 87 -1.16 -6.37 -16.52
CA ASP A 87 -0.30 -6.36 -15.32
C ASP A 87 -1.09 -6.14 -14.02
N VAL A 88 -2.43 -6.29 -14.09
CA VAL A 88 -3.36 -6.26 -12.96
C VAL A 88 -4.30 -7.46 -13.03
N ILE A 89 -4.69 -7.95 -11.86
CA ILE A 89 -5.82 -8.84 -11.67
C ILE A 89 -6.85 -8.05 -10.87
N GLU A 90 -8.02 -7.81 -11.48
CA GLU A 90 -9.15 -7.14 -10.85
C GLU A 90 -10.30 -8.13 -10.78
N THR A 91 -10.88 -8.27 -9.60
CA THR A 91 -12.08 -9.08 -9.42
C THR A 91 -13.31 -8.18 -9.33
N PRO A 92 -14.48 -8.65 -9.78
CA PRO A 92 -15.70 -7.90 -9.58
C PRO A 92 -15.92 -7.58 -8.11
N LEU A 93 -16.35 -6.35 -7.82
CA LEU A 93 -16.76 -5.95 -6.48
C LEU A 93 -17.87 -6.89 -6.00
N SER A 94 -17.71 -7.48 -4.83
CA SER A 94 -18.67 -8.42 -4.26
C SER A 94 -19.08 -7.96 -2.87
N GLY A 95 -20.18 -7.21 -2.79
CA GLY A 95 -20.61 -6.57 -1.56
C GLY A 95 -19.54 -5.59 -1.07
N GLU A 96 -18.99 -5.85 0.09
CA GLU A 96 -17.95 -5.06 0.76
C GLU A 96 -16.51 -5.48 0.40
N LEU A 97 -16.32 -6.49 -0.49
CA LEU A 97 -15.01 -7.03 -0.81
C LEU A 97 -14.47 -6.45 -2.12
N ASP A 98 -13.37 -5.73 -2.05
CA ASP A 98 -12.60 -5.22 -3.18
C ASP A 98 -11.21 -5.88 -3.22
N VAL A 99 -11.03 -6.87 -4.12
CA VAL A 99 -9.84 -7.72 -4.18
C VAL A 99 -9.12 -7.53 -5.50
N ASN A 100 -7.97 -6.85 -5.48
CA ASN A 100 -7.21 -6.47 -6.67
C ASN A 100 -5.70 -6.66 -6.46
N GLY A 101 -4.98 -7.02 -7.52
CA GLY A 101 -3.55 -7.27 -7.46
C GLY A 101 -2.74 -6.66 -8.59
N TRP A 102 -1.46 -6.46 -8.31
CA TRP A 102 -0.47 -5.99 -9.27
C TRP A 102 0.58 -7.06 -9.55
N ASP A 103 0.94 -7.21 -10.83
CA ASP A 103 2.10 -7.96 -11.25
C ASP A 103 3.37 -7.38 -10.60
N LEU A 104 4.31 -8.24 -10.22
CA LEU A 104 5.57 -7.82 -9.60
C LEU A 104 6.31 -6.78 -10.45
N ARG A 105 6.31 -6.93 -11.80
CA ARG A 105 6.92 -5.93 -12.70
C ARG A 105 6.24 -4.56 -12.58
N LYS A 106 4.92 -4.54 -12.44
CA LYS A 106 4.15 -3.30 -12.23
C LYS A 106 4.51 -2.68 -10.88
N ALA A 107 4.53 -3.48 -9.82
CA ALA A 107 4.88 -3.02 -8.48
C ALA A 107 6.27 -2.36 -8.46
N LEU A 108 7.27 -2.98 -9.09
CA LEU A 108 8.62 -2.42 -9.21
C LEU A 108 8.67 -1.14 -10.06
N LYS A 109 7.98 -1.12 -11.21
CA LYS A 109 7.88 0.10 -12.03
C LYS A 109 7.22 1.26 -11.28
N LEU A 110 6.20 0.97 -10.47
CA LEU A 110 5.54 1.97 -9.64
C LEU A 110 6.45 2.47 -8.51
N LEU A 111 7.22 1.59 -7.87
CA LEU A 111 8.22 1.96 -6.88
C LEU A 111 9.24 2.95 -7.46
N LEU A 112 9.83 2.63 -8.61
CA LEU A 112 10.82 3.48 -9.28
C LEU A 112 10.23 4.81 -9.81
N LYS A 113 8.91 4.90 -9.94
CA LYS A 113 8.18 6.15 -10.26
C LYS A 113 7.75 6.93 -9.03
N GLY A 114 8.15 6.51 -7.82
CA GLY A 114 7.79 7.17 -6.57
C GLY A 114 6.31 7.00 -6.18
N ASN A 115 5.66 5.95 -6.65
CA ASN A 115 4.29 5.68 -6.22
C ASN A 115 4.27 5.21 -4.76
N ALA A 116 3.75 6.07 -3.86
CA ALA A 116 3.70 5.78 -2.44
C ALA A 116 2.78 4.60 -2.08
N VAL A 117 1.81 4.24 -2.94
CA VAL A 117 0.87 3.15 -2.66
C VAL A 117 1.58 1.80 -2.54
N ILE A 118 2.61 1.54 -3.37
CA ILE A 118 3.38 0.29 -3.22
C ILE A 118 4.12 0.23 -1.89
N ILE A 119 4.63 1.37 -1.40
CA ILE A 119 5.27 1.47 -0.09
C ILE A 119 4.25 1.22 1.02
N GLU A 120 3.05 1.78 0.91
CA GLU A 120 1.95 1.51 1.84
C GLU A 120 1.59 0.02 1.88
N TRP A 121 1.50 -0.66 0.73
CA TRP A 121 1.24 -2.11 0.72
C TRP A 121 2.32 -2.90 1.45
N LEU A 122 3.59 -2.54 1.25
CA LEU A 122 4.71 -3.19 1.95
C LEU A 122 4.73 -2.93 3.46
N THR A 123 4.13 -1.83 3.91
CA THR A 123 4.06 -1.44 5.33
C THR A 123 2.69 -1.69 5.97
N SER A 124 1.75 -2.30 5.25
CA SER A 124 0.43 -2.60 5.81
C SER A 124 0.53 -3.39 7.12
N PRO A 125 -0.18 -2.96 8.19
CA PRO A 125 -0.19 -3.68 9.45
C PRO A 125 -1.06 -4.94 9.41
N ILE A 126 -1.88 -5.11 8.37
CA ILE A 126 -2.82 -6.23 8.24
C ILE A 126 -2.41 -7.08 7.03
N THR A 127 -2.17 -8.35 7.27
CA THR A 127 -1.64 -9.27 6.27
C THR A 127 -2.50 -10.52 6.19
N TYR A 128 -3.12 -10.77 5.05
CA TYR A 128 -3.88 -11.99 4.77
C TYR A 128 -2.96 -13.18 4.49
N ASP A 129 -1.92 -12.94 3.68
CA ASP A 129 -0.88 -13.91 3.38
C ASP A 129 0.42 -13.20 3.03
N CYS A 130 1.57 -13.75 3.47
CA CYS A 130 2.86 -13.11 3.27
C CYS A 130 4.02 -14.10 3.31
N ASP A 131 4.76 -14.18 2.22
CA ASP A 131 6.12 -14.68 2.24
C ASP A 131 7.02 -13.65 2.95
N ARG A 132 7.50 -14.00 4.14
CA ARG A 132 8.32 -13.10 4.98
C ARG A 132 9.59 -12.64 4.28
N GLN A 133 10.23 -13.57 3.57
CA GLN A 133 11.46 -13.26 2.84
C GLN A 133 11.20 -12.27 1.73
N PHE A 134 10.17 -12.50 0.92
CA PHE A 134 9.74 -11.58 -0.14
C PHE A 134 9.49 -10.16 0.40
N ARG A 135 8.68 -10.05 1.47
CA ARG A 135 8.35 -8.73 2.04
C ARG A 135 9.58 -8.01 2.59
N ALA A 136 10.45 -8.72 3.31
CA ALA A 136 11.67 -8.15 3.88
C ALA A 136 12.65 -7.68 2.80
N GLU A 137 12.86 -8.49 1.77
CA GLU A 137 13.71 -8.16 0.62
C GLU A 137 13.14 -6.97 -0.16
N PHE A 138 11.83 -6.94 -0.40
CA PHE A 138 11.20 -5.83 -1.13
C PHE A 138 11.23 -4.52 -0.33
N LEU A 139 11.02 -4.55 0.98
CA LEU A 139 11.18 -3.38 1.85
C LEU A 139 12.63 -2.87 1.84
N THR A 140 13.61 -3.78 1.86
CA THR A 140 15.03 -3.42 1.77
C THR A 140 15.33 -2.74 0.43
N LEU A 141 14.85 -3.30 -0.68
CA LEU A 141 14.94 -2.68 -1.98
C LEU A 141 14.28 -1.30 -2.00
N ALA A 142 13.05 -1.19 -1.49
CA ALA A 142 12.31 0.08 -1.48
C ALA A 142 13.08 1.19 -0.76
N ARG A 143 13.70 0.89 0.38
CA ARG A 143 14.53 1.87 1.11
C ARG A 143 15.76 2.33 0.33
N ARG A 144 16.31 1.47 -0.53
CA ARG A 144 17.52 1.78 -1.33
C ARG A 144 17.21 2.53 -2.61
N VAL A 145 16.12 2.17 -3.31
CA VAL A 145 15.87 2.66 -4.68
C VAL A 145 14.75 3.68 -4.79
N ALA A 146 13.91 3.84 -3.75
CA ALA A 146 12.80 4.77 -3.81
C ALA A 146 13.30 6.22 -3.74
N ASP A 147 12.86 7.03 -4.69
CA ASP A 147 13.19 8.45 -4.76
C ASP A 147 12.24 9.27 -3.90
N ARG A 148 12.77 9.93 -2.87
CA ARG A 148 12.01 10.76 -1.92
C ARG A 148 11.26 11.91 -2.59
N ALA A 149 11.89 12.56 -3.59
CA ALA A 149 11.26 13.69 -4.28
C ALA A 149 10.07 13.22 -5.09
N LEU A 150 10.17 12.06 -5.74
CA LEU A 150 9.04 11.43 -6.45
C LEU A 150 7.93 10.99 -5.51
N ILE A 151 8.26 10.42 -4.34
CA ILE A 151 7.27 10.05 -3.31
C ILE A 151 6.56 11.28 -2.76
N ALA A 152 7.30 12.34 -2.42
CA ALA A 152 6.72 13.59 -1.96
C ALA A 152 5.81 14.20 -3.02
N ARG A 153 6.22 14.21 -4.29
CA ARG A 153 5.37 14.63 -5.42
C ARG A 153 4.09 13.80 -5.52
N HIS A 154 4.19 12.49 -5.35
CA HIS A 154 3.02 11.61 -5.36
C HIS A 154 2.03 11.97 -4.25
N TYR A 155 2.48 12.11 -3.00
CA TYR A 155 1.62 12.49 -1.88
C TYR A 155 1.01 13.88 -2.08
N LEU A 156 1.78 14.86 -2.57
CA LEU A 156 1.26 16.19 -2.85
C LEU A 156 0.14 16.14 -3.91
N HIS A 157 0.38 15.52 -5.06
CA HIS A 157 -0.62 15.40 -6.11
C HIS A 157 -1.87 14.63 -5.67
N LEU A 158 -1.68 13.56 -4.87
CA LEU A 158 -2.78 12.80 -4.26
C LEU A 158 -3.63 13.72 -3.36
N GLY A 159 -2.99 14.41 -2.42
CA GLY A 159 -3.66 15.29 -1.47
C GLY A 159 -4.37 16.46 -2.15
N GLU A 160 -3.72 17.11 -3.11
CA GLU A 160 -4.32 18.21 -3.89
C GLU A 160 -5.54 17.75 -4.70
N ARG A 161 -5.46 16.57 -5.31
CA ARG A 161 -6.60 16.00 -6.03
C ARG A 161 -7.77 15.76 -5.08
N GLN A 162 -7.53 15.21 -3.89
CA GLN A 162 -8.56 14.98 -2.89
C GLN A 162 -9.17 16.31 -2.40
N ARG A 163 -8.33 17.33 -2.18
CA ARG A 163 -8.83 18.68 -1.85
C ARG A 163 -9.76 19.23 -2.92
N ARG A 164 -9.35 19.19 -4.18
CA ARG A 164 -10.19 19.68 -5.28
C ARG A 164 -11.51 18.92 -5.38
N SER A 165 -11.50 17.61 -5.11
CA SER A 165 -12.70 16.77 -5.23
C SER A 165 -13.68 16.93 -4.09
N TYR A 166 -13.22 17.21 -2.86
CA TYR A 166 -14.06 17.11 -1.67
C TYR A 166 -14.10 18.38 -0.82
N PHE A 167 -13.21 19.34 -1.02
CA PHE A 167 -13.11 20.56 -0.19
C PHE A 167 -13.46 21.83 -0.98
N SER A 168 -14.21 21.69 -2.06
CA SER A 168 -14.69 22.83 -2.85
C SER A 168 -15.60 23.76 -2.04
N ASP A 169 -16.39 23.22 -1.10
CA ASP A 169 -17.08 23.98 -0.06
C ASP A 169 -16.51 23.61 1.31
N ALA A 170 -15.68 24.50 1.86
CA ALA A 170 -15.08 24.32 3.18
C ALA A 170 -16.11 24.27 4.33
N ARG A 171 -17.37 24.69 4.08
CA ARG A 171 -18.47 24.67 5.06
C ARG A 171 -19.16 23.32 5.15
N ALA A 172 -18.98 22.43 4.15
CA ALA A 172 -19.69 21.15 4.06
C ALA A 172 -18.79 20.03 3.56
N VAL A 173 -17.64 19.82 4.20
CA VAL A 173 -16.71 18.73 3.84
C VAL A 173 -17.21 17.41 4.42
N PRO A 174 -17.35 16.34 3.61
CA PRO A 174 -17.65 15.02 4.13
C PRO A 174 -16.54 14.55 5.07
N ARG A 175 -16.86 14.31 6.34
CA ARG A 175 -15.85 14.01 7.38
C ARG A 175 -14.98 12.81 7.04
N LYS A 176 -15.55 11.77 6.40
CA LYS A 176 -14.76 10.60 5.91
C LYS A 176 -13.64 11.04 4.95
N LYS A 177 -13.84 12.16 4.22
CA LYS A 177 -12.90 12.64 3.19
C LYS A 177 -11.79 13.55 3.73
N ILE A 178 -11.92 14.07 4.96
CA ILE A 178 -10.88 14.87 5.61
C ILE A 178 -9.55 14.09 5.64
N PHE A 179 -9.60 12.81 5.97
CA PHE A 179 -8.41 11.94 6.03
C PHE A 179 -7.71 11.76 4.68
N TYR A 180 -8.43 11.92 3.57
CA TYR A 180 -7.84 11.73 2.24
C TYR A 180 -6.89 12.87 1.84
N ALA A 181 -6.99 14.06 2.49
CA ALA A 181 -6.01 15.12 2.34
C ALA A 181 -5.06 15.20 3.56
N LEU A 182 -5.56 14.89 4.77
CA LEU A 182 -4.77 14.95 5.99
C LEU A 182 -3.65 13.90 6.01
N ARG A 183 -3.92 12.66 5.54
CA ARG A 183 -2.87 11.62 5.45
C ARG A 183 -1.73 12.00 4.52
N PRO A 184 -1.95 12.42 3.27
CA PRO A 184 -0.87 12.93 2.42
C PRO A 184 -0.09 14.09 3.07
N ALA A 185 -0.75 15.05 3.72
CA ALA A 185 -0.07 16.12 4.43
C ALA A 185 0.82 15.62 5.58
N ALA A 186 0.31 14.67 6.38
CA ALA A 186 1.10 14.02 7.44
C ALA A 186 2.29 13.23 6.86
N ALA A 187 2.12 12.53 5.74
CA ALA A 187 3.20 11.81 5.07
C ALA A 187 4.28 12.76 4.51
N LEU A 188 3.89 13.90 3.95
CA LEU A 188 4.83 14.93 3.50
C LEU A 188 5.63 15.50 4.67
N ARG A 189 4.96 15.79 5.79
CA ARG A 189 5.65 16.24 7.02
C ARG A 189 6.58 15.15 7.55
N TRP A 190 6.14 13.90 7.58
CA TRP A 190 6.97 12.77 7.99
C TRP A 190 8.24 12.65 7.14
N LEU A 191 8.12 12.69 5.82
CA LEU A 191 9.27 12.70 4.91
C LEU A 191 10.22 13.86 5.23
N ARG A 192 9.71 15.06 5.50
CA ARG A 192 10.54 16.23 5.83
C ARG A 192 11.32 16.04 7.14
N LEU A 193 10.69 15.44 8.15
CA LEU A 193 11.29 15.22 9.47
C LEU A 193 12.25 14.01 9.51
N HIS A 194 12.16 13.10 8.54
CA HIS A 194 13.00 11.89 8.44
C HIS A 194 13.80 11.89 7.14
N PRO A 195 14.86 12.73 7.02
CA PRO A 195 15.56 12.96 5.75
C PRO A 195 16.27 11.73 5.18
N GLY A 196 16.57 10.72 6.00
CA GLY A 196 17.17 9.44 5.57
C GLY A 196 16.17 8.37 5.15
N GLU A 197 14.86 8.62 5.31
CA GLU A 197 13.83 7.59 5.13
C GLU A 197 12.96 7.85 3.91
N THR A 198 12.53 6.77 3.26
CA THR A 198 11.64 6.79 2.10
C THR A 198 10.32 6.03 2.34
N VAL A 199 10.25 5.26 3.43
CA VAL A 199 9.16 4.32 3.72
C VAL A 199 8.35 4.83 4.92
N ALA A 200 7.37 5.70 4.65
CA ALA A 200 6.45 6.20 5.69
C ALA A 200 5.49 5.11 6.17
N PRO A 201 5.06 5.15 7.45
CA PRO A 201 4.06 4.24 7.97
C PRO A 201 2.72 4.37 7.24
N MET A 202 2.10 3.24 6.89
CA MET A 202 0.75 3.22 6.33
C MET A 202 -0.31 3.53 7.39
N ASN A 203 -0.13 3.03 8.61
CA ASN A 203 -1.04 3.25 9.73
C ASN A 203 -1.03 4.72 10.15
N PHE A 204 -2.17 5.38 10.12
CA PHE A 204 -2.27 6.82 10.34
C PHE A 204 -2.00 7.26 11.80
N PRO A 205 -2.49 6.57 12.84
CA PRO A 205 -2.06 6.83 14.22
C PRO A 205 -0.54 6.80 14.39
N GLN A 206 0.14 5.81 13.82
CA GLN A 206 1.59 5.72 13.84
C GLN A 206 2.25 6.86 13.06
N LEU A 207 1.71 7.19 11.88
CA LEU A 207 2.19 8.30 11.06
C LEU A 207 2.07 9.63 11.80
N LEU A 208 0.91 9.90 12.45
CA LEU A 208 0.71 11.09 13.26
C LEU A 208 1.71 11.19 14.42
N ALA A 209 1.91 10.10 15.16
CA ALA A 209 2.86 10.07 16.25
C ALA A 209 4.29 10.40 15.78
N GLN A 210 4.69 9.89 14.62
CA GLN A 210 6.03 10.10 14.06
C GLN A 210 6.20 11.44 13.35
N CYS A 211 5.15 12.04 12.79
CA CYS A 211 5.25 13.34 12.14
C CYS A 211 5.04 14.52 13.09
N SER A 212 4.68 14.26 14.36
CA SER A 212 4.56 15.27 15.42
C SER A 212 3.85 16.55 14.96
N PRO A 213 2.58 16.49 14.51
CA PRO A 213 1.84 17.69 14.10
C PRO A 213 1.50 18.54 15.34
N PRO A 214 1.02 19.77 15.17
CA PRO A 214 0.50 20.56 16.29
C PRO A 214 -0.52 19.76 17.12
N THR A 215 -0.48 19.90 18.44
CA THR A 215 -1.34 19.14 19.38
C THR A 215 -2.82 19.22 19.00
N GLU A 216 -3.28 20.40 18.63
CA GLU A 216 -4.66 20.63 18.22
C GLU A 216 -5.06 19.80 16.98
N VAL A 217 -4.15 19.62 16.03
CA VAL A 217 -4.35 18.76 14.84
C VAL A 217 -4.47 17.29 15.27
N SER A 218 -3.59 16.84 16.17
CA SER A 218 -3.63 15.48 16.71
C SER A 218 -4.94 15.19 17.45
N ASP A 219 -5.39 16.12 18.29
CA ASP A 219 -6.62 16.01 19.07
C ASP A 219 -7.86 15.95 18.18
N ILE A 220 -7.91 16.81 17.16
CA ILE A 220 -9.02 16.82 16.20
C ILE A 220 -9.02 15.51 15.39
N ALA A 221 -7.85 15.06 14.91
CA ALA A 221 -7.73 13.82 14.15
C ALA A 221 -8.17 12.61 14.99
N SER A 222 -7.77 12.52 16.27
CA SER A 222 -8.19 11.47 17.19
C SER A 222 -9.70 11.46 17.38
N ARG A 223 -10.31 12.60 17.69
CA ARG A 223 -11.78 12.70 17.82
C ARG A 223 -12.52 12.30 16.54
N LEU A 224 -11.98 12.63 15.37
CA LEU A 224 -12.59 12.23 14.08
C LEU A 224 -12.47 10.71 13.86
N MET A 225 -11.35 10.09 14.25
CA MET A 225 -11.17 8.65 14.19
C MET A 225 -12.13 7.93 15.14
N ASP A 226 -12.24 8.37 16.39
CA ASP A 226 -13.15 7.79 17.39
C ASP A 226 -14.61 7.85 16.93
N ARG A 227 -15.04 8.98 16.40
CA ARG A 227 -16.38 9.14 15.83
C ARG A 227 -16.60 8.21 14.64
N LYS A 228 -15.60 8.07 13.76
CA LYS A 228 -15.67 7.20 12.59
C LYS A 228 -15.79 5.72 12.99
N ALA A 229 -15.13 5.33 14.07
CA ALA A 229 -15.15 3.95 14.57
C ALA A 229 -16.54 3.47 15.00
N VAL A 230 -17.40 4.39 15.45
CA VAL A 230 -18.73 4.06 15.98
C VAL A 230 -19.91 4.46 15.09
N THR A 231 -19.66 5.18 13.99
CA THR A 231 -20.73 5.76 13.16
C THR A 231 -20.58 5.35 11.70
N ARG A 232 -21.66 4.84 11.10
CA ARG A 232 -21.71 4.51 9.67
C ARG A 232 -21.69 5.77 8.79
N GLU A 233 -22.46 6.80 9.19
CA GLU A 233 -22.53 8.09 8.47
C GLU A 233 -22.04 9.22 9.34
N LEU A 234 -20.93 9.82 8.95
CA LEU A 234 -20.31 10.94 9.65
C LEU A 234 -20.91 12.30 9.26
N GLY A 235 -21.73 12.37 8.21
CA GLY A 235 -22.24 13.63 7.65
C GLY A 235 -21.15 14.53 7.09
N SER A 236 -21.53 15.80 6.85
CA SER A 236 -20.62 16.87 6.42
C SER A 236 -20.61 17.98 7.47
N GLU A 237 -19.44 18.55 7.73
CA GLU A 237 -19.25 19.67 8.65
C GLU A 237 -18.22 20.64 8.08
N PRO A 238 -18.15 21.88 8.61
CA PRO A 238 -17.05 22.77 8.28
C PRO A 238 -15.70 22.10 8.54
N LEU A 239 -14.76 22.29 7.60
CA LEU A 239 -13.39 21.81 7.79
C LEU A 239 -12.79 22.53 8.99
N PRO A 240 -12.31 21.82 10.04
CA PRO A 240 -11.69 22.46 11.19
C PRO A 240 -10.49 23.31 10.76
N ALA A 241 -10.47 24.58 11.19
CA ALA A 241 -9.42 25.52 10.79
C ALA A 241 -7.98 25.02 11.05
N PRO A 242 -7.67 24.35 12.19
CA PRO A 242 -6.34 23.79 12.41
C PRO A 242 -5.96 22.70 11.42
N ILE A 243 -6.93 21.87 11.00
CA ILE A 243 -6.70 20.82 9.97
C ILE A 243 -6.47 21.48 8.62
N ALA A 244 -7.26 22.49 8.24
CA ALA A 244 -7.07 23.23 7.00
C ALA A 244 -5.69 23.87 6.94
N ALA A 245 -5.31 24.61 7.98
CA ALA A 245 -4.01 25.29 8.09
C ALA A 245 -2.84 24.30 8.01
N PHE A 246 -2.95 23.15 8.68
CA PHE A 246 -1.91 22.10 8.64
C PHE A 246 -1.75 21.54 7.22
N ILE A 247 -2.86 21.18 6.55
CA ILE A 247 -2.82 20.67 5.18
C ILE A 247 -2.20 21.69 4.23
N ASP A 248 -2.62 22.96 4.34
CA ASP A 248 -2.11 24.03 3.50
C ASP A 248 -0.62 24.25 3.69
N ALA A 249 -0.16 24.35 4.94
CA ALA A 249 1.24 24.56 5.25
C ALA A 249 2.13 23.43 4.72
N GLU A 250 1.75 22.15 4.91
CA GLU A 250 2.56 21.02 4.45
C GLU A 250 2.55 20.89 2.92
N PHE A 251 1.43 21.24 2.24
CA PHE A 251 1.40 21.25 0.78
C PHE A 251 2.23 22.40 0.20
N GLU A 252 2.19 23.60 0.80
CA GLU A 252 3.03 24.73 0.40
C GLU A 252 4.52 24.40 0.57
N GLN A 253 4.87 23.84 1.72
CA GLN A 253 6.25 23.46 1.99
C GLN A 253 6.74 22.37 1.03
N ALA A 254 5.89 21.39 0.70
CA ALA A 254 6.22 20.37 -0.30
C ALA A 254 6.44 21.01 -1.69
N ARG A 255 5.59 21.96 -2.12
CA ARG A 255 5.78 22.65 -3.40
C ARG A 255 7.09 23.46 -3.43
N ALA A 256 7.39 24.16 -2.35
CA ALA A 256 8.61 24.98 -2.24
C ALA A 256 9.89 24.12 -2.26
N SER A 257 9.83 22.87 -1.79
CA SER A 257 10.95 21.93 -1.76
C SER A 257 11.02 21.01 -2.98
N MET A 258 10.08 21.12 -3.92
CA MET A 258 10.10 20.30 -5.14
C MET A 258 11.28 20.66 -6.04
N ILE A 259 12.25 19.77 -6.07
CA ILE A 259 13.29 19.74 -7.10
C ILE A 259 12.74 18.93 -8.28
N GLU A 260 13.11 19.30 -9.51
CA GLU A 260 12.81 18.45 -10.66
C GLU A 260 13.44 17.07 -10.45
N ALA A 261 12.60 16.06 -10.23
CA ALA A 261 13.06 14.69 -10.12
C ALA A 261 13.31 14.14 -11.52
N GLY A 262 14.52 13.68 -11.74
CA GLY A 262 14.91 12.98 -12.95
C GLY A 262 14.32 11.56 -13.03
N PRO A 263 14.52 10.85 -14.15
CA PRO A 263 14.18 9.43 -14.24
C PRO A 263 15.00 8.63 -13.22
N ALA A 264 14.44 7.48 -12.78
CA ALA A 264 15.13 6.57 -11.88
C ALA A 264 16.55 6.27 -12.40
N SER A 265 17.53 6.29 -11.49
CA SER A 265 18.93 6.02 -11.84
C SER A 265 19.10 4.64 -12.47
N THR A 266 20.13 4.47 -13.30
CA THR A 266 20.46 3.14 -13.88
C THR A 266 20.67 2.11 -12.79
N GLY A 267 21.39 2.43 -11.71
CA GLY A 267 21.62 1.52 -10.59
C GLY A 267 20.32 1.10 -9.88
N ALA A 268 19.36 2.00 -9.70
CA ALA A 268 18.06 1.66 -9.12
C ALA A 268 17.27 0.68 -10.00
N ARG A 269 17.38 0.79 -11.32
CA ARG A 269 16.75 -0.14 -12.26
C ARG A 269 17.43 -1.51 -12.22
N GLU A 270 18.75 -1.56 -12.19
CA GLU A 270 19.53 -2.80 -12.09
C GLU A 270 19.21 -3.56 -10.80
N GLU A 271 19.11 -2.86 -9.67
CA GLU A 271 18.71 -3.46 -8.40
C GLU A 271 17.27 -4.01 -8.43
N ALA A 272 16.34 -3.27 -9.02
CA ALA A 272 14.95 -3.74 -9.17
C ALA A 272 14.87 -4.96 -10.10
N GLU A 273 15.68 -5.01 -11.15
CA GLU A 273 15.77 -6.16 -12.06
C GLU A 273 16.37 -7.38 -11.37
N ALA A 274 17.45 -7.22 -10.63
CA ALA A 274 18.06 -8.29 -9.85
C ALA A 274 17.08 -8.88 -8.82
N PHE A 275 16.34 -8.02 -8.13
CA PHE A 275 15.27 -8.43 -7.21
C PHE A 275 14.16 -9.19 -7.95
N PHE A 276 13.70 -8.66 -9.10
CA PHE A 276 12.68 -9.33 -9.91
C PHE A 276 13.12 -10.74 -10.30
N LEU A 277 14.34 -10.89 -10.82
CA LEU A 277 14.88 -12.18 -11.27
C LEU A 277 15.00 -13.18 -10.09
N SER A 278 15.46 -12.73 -8.93
CA SER A 278 15.56 -13.56 -7.73
C SER A 278 14.20 -14.07 -7.27
N VAL A 279 13.22 -13.18 -7.17
CA VAL A 279 11.84 -13.54 -6.77
C VAL A 279 11.20 -14.46 -7.82
N PHE A 280 11.38 -14.14 -9.08
CA PHE A 280 10.85 -14.92 -10.20
C PHE A 280 11.38 -16.35 -10.18
N GLN A 281 12.68 -16.55 -10.05
CA GLN A 281 13.31 -17.89 -9.98
C GLN A 281 12.78 -18.71 -8.80
N ARG A 282 12.46 -18.07 -7.68
CA ARG A 282 12.00 -18.72 -6.47
C ARG A 282 10.50 -19.03 -6.49
N LEU A 283 9.68 -18.12 -7.01
CA LEU A 283 8.23 -18.14 -6.81
C LEU A 283 7.39 -18.31 -8.08
N ALA A 284 7.97 -18.17 -9.28
CA ALA A 284 7.18 -18.30 -10.50
C ALA A 284 6.56 -19.72 -10.58
N PRO A 285 5.22 -19.80 -10.79
CA PRO A 285 4.58 -21.11 -10.94
C PRO A 285 5.13 -21.85 -12.15
N ARG A 286 5.36 -23.16 -11.99
CA ARG A 286 5.66 -24.04 -13.13
C ARG A 286 4.35 -24.43 -13.76
N GLN A 287 4.21 -24.30 -15.07
CA GLN A 287 3.07 -24.90 -15.76
C GLN A 287 3.14 -26.43 -15.59
N SER A 288 2.09 -26.99 -15.01
CA SER A 288 1.88 -28.42 -15.08
C SER A 288 1.63 -28.77 -16.56
N LYS A 289 2.48 -29.63 -17.11
CA LYS A 289 2.29 -30.19 -18.45
C LYS A 289 1.05 -31.04 -18.50
#